data_7ed8d516d66c3976dfd7d626c9ba47a0
#
_entry.id   7ed8d516d66c3976dfd7d626c9ba47a0
#
_cell.length_a   1.000
_cell.length_b   1.000
_cell.length_c   1.000
_cell.angle_alpha   90.00
_cell.angle_beta   90.00
_cell.angle_gamma   90.00
#
_symmetry.space_group_name_H-M   'P 1'
#
loop_
_entity.id
_entity.type
_entity.pdbx_description
1 polymer ?
#
loop_
_entity_poly.entity_id
_entity_poly.type
_entity_poly.pdbx_seq_one_letter_code
_entity_poly.pdbx_strand_id
1 'polypeptide(L)'
;GGYEGSPYGHEAPSLYRIDAETFTIEKQFKFKFGDWPSEVQLNGTGDKIYWLNDDVWEMDVTADKVPDTPFLPYNGTLYYGLTICPRTGDVYVADAIDYVQQGMIYRYSKEKELIDKFYVGIIPGAFCWK
;
A
#
# COMPACT_ATOMS: atom_id res chain seq x y z
N GLY A 1 -1.46 -13.76 -2.21
CA GLY A 1 -1.98 -15.03 -1.68
C GLY A 1 -2.31 -16.02 -2.78
N GLY A 2 -2.59 -17.26 -2.40
CA GLY A 2 -3.03 -18.28 -3.33
C GLY A 2 -4.52 -18.19 -3.66
N TYR A 3 -5.00 -19.09 -4.49
CA TYR A 3 -6.42 -19.15 -4.84
C TYR A 3 -7.24 -19.76 -3.70
N GLU A 4 -8.41 -19.21 -3.44
CA GLU A 4 -9.40 -19.82 -2.56
C GLU A 4 -10.19 -20.91 -3.29
N GLY A 5 -10.49 -21.99 -2.59
CA GLY A 5 -11.31 -23.08 -3.07
C GLY A 5 -10.54 -24.32 -3.54
N SER A 6 -11.29 -25.42 -3.67
CA SER A 6 -10.74 -26.71 -4.13
C SER A 6 -10.44 -26.65 -5.64
N PRO A 7 -9.28 -27.17 -6.11
CA PRO A 7 -8.26 -27.89 -5.36
C PRO A 7 -7.11 -27.02 -4.80
N TYR A 8 -7.15 -25.71 -4.97
CA TYR A 8 -5.96 -24.86 -4.82
C TYR A 8 -5.73 -24.34 -3.38
N GLY A 9 -6.77 -24.27 -2.54
CA GLY A 9 -6.66 -23.72 -1.20
C GLY A 9 -6.27 -22.24 -1.19
N HIS A 10 -6.08 -21.71 0.01
CA HIS A 10 -5.62 -20.34 0.23
C HIS A 10 -4.32 -20.33 1.02
N GLU A 11 -3.35 -19.51 0.60
CA GLU A 11 -2.07 -19.33 1.28
C GLU A 11 -1.95 -17.90 1.82
N ALA A 12 -1.29 -17.74 2.97
CA ALA A 12 -0.98 -16.42 3.50
C ALA A 12 -0.09 -15.65 2.50
N PRO A 13 -0.38 -14.37 2.24
CA PRO A 13 0.41 -13.58 1.31
C PRO A 13 1.82 -13.29 1.85
N SER A 14 2.74 -12.99 0.95
CA SER A 14 4.12 -12.65 1.30
C SER A 14 4.63 -11.53 0.41
N LEU A 15 5.47 -10.67 1.00
CA LEU A 15 6.30 -9.71 0.29
C LEU A 15 7.73 -10.24 0.26
N TYR A 16 8.40 -10.14 -0.89
CA TYR A 16 9.78 -10.59 -1.04
C TYR A 16 10.69 -9.43 -1.39
N ARG A 17 11.84 -9.38 -0.73
CA ARG A 17 12.98 -8.58 -1.17
C ARG A 17 13.91 -9.48 -1.96
N ILE A 18 14.19 -9.08 -3.20
CA ILE A 18 14.98 -9.85 -4.16
C ILE A 18 16.16 -9.01 -4.60
N ASP A 19 17.35 -9.59 -4.56
CA ASP A 19 18.54 -9.00 -5.17
C ASP A 19 18.38 -9.01 -6.70
N ALA A 20 18.44 -7.83 -7.32
CA ALA A 20 18.20 -7.67 -8.76
C ALA A 20 19.39 -8.09 -9.63
N GLU A 21 20.59 -8.24 -9.06
CA GLU A 21 21.79 -8.69 -9.79
C GLU A 21 21.90 -10.22 -9.79
N THR A 22 21.66 -10.83 -8.63
CA THR A 22 21.78 -12.28 -8.43
C THR A 22 20.47 -13.04 -8.58
N PHE A 23 19.34 -12.33 -8.59
CA PHE A 23 17.96 -12.88 -8.59
C PHE A 23 17.67 -13.81 -7.40
N THR A 24 18.37 -13.60 -6.30
CA THR A 24 18.16 -14.37 -5.07
C THR A 24 17.20 -13.68 -4.13
N ILE A 25 16.40 -14.47 -3.41
CA ILE A 25 15.51 -13.97 -2.35
C ILE A 25 16.38 -13.64 -1.14
N GLU A 26 16.48 -12.35 -0.80
CA GLU A 26 17.18 -11.89 0.40
C GLU A 26 16.32 -12.01 1.65
N LYS A 27 15.01 -11.72 1.50
CA LYS A 27 14.07 -11.70 2.62
C LYS A 27 12.65 -12.03 2.16
N GLN A 28 11.94 -12.78 2.99
CA GLN A 28 10.50 -13.00 2.88
C GLN A 28 9.78 -12.42 4.10
N PHE A 29 8.80 -11.57 3.87
CA PHE A 29 7.90 -11.03 4.88
C PHE A 29 6.55 -11.74 4.72
N LYS A 30 6.20 -12.60 5.68
CA LYS A 30 4.91 -13.31 5.70
C LYS A 30 3.87 -12.45 6.40
N PHE A 31 2.73 -12.27 5.77
CA PHE A 31 1.55 -11.67 6.35
C PHE A 31 0.69 -12.74 7.05
N LYS A 32 -0.34 -12.30 7.76
CA LYS A 32 -1.29 -13.22 8.38
C LYS A 32 -2.19 -13.85 7.33
N PHE A 33 -2.72 -15.01 7.64
CA PHE A 33 -3.78 -15.61 6.85
C PHE A 33 -5.02 -14.69 6.86
N GLY A 34 -5.53 -14.34 5.70
CA GLY A 34 -6.63 -13.38 5.55
C GLY A 34 -6.21 -11.94 5.26
N ASP A 35 -4.91 -11.60 5.35
CA ASP A 35 -4.40 -10.31 4.87
C ASP A 35 -4.42 -10.24 3.33
N TRP A 36 -4.61 -9.04 2.79
CA TRP A 36 -4.64 -8.78 1.34
C TRP A 36 -3.77 -7.58 0.99
N PRO A 37 -2.44 -7.66 1.19
CA PRO A 37 -1.55 -6.55 0.84
C PRO A 37 -1.63 -6.25 -0.66
N SER A 38 -1.84 -4.99 -0.98
CA SER A 38 -1.99 -4.47 -2.34
C SER A 38 -1.31 -3.13 -2.50
N GLU A 39 -1.28 -2.57 -3.71
CA GLU A 39 -0.78 -1.24 -4.03
C GLU A 39 0.63 -0.98 -3.47
N VAL A 40 1.55 -1.92 -3.68
CA VAL A 40 2.93 -1.79 -3.20
C VAL A 40 3.66 -0.69 -3.98
N GLN A 41 4.17 0.32 -3.25
CA GLN A 41 4.83 1.49 -3.83
C GLN A 41 6.14 1.80 -3.09
N LEU A 42 7.16 2.27 -3.81
CA LEU A 42 8.35 2.88 -3.23
C LEU A 42 8.19 4.40 -3.17
N ASN A 43 8.83 5.04 -2.19
CA ASN A 43 8.99 6.48 -2.21
C ASN A 43 10.05 6.91 -3.25
N GLY A 44 10.17 8.23 -3.50
CA GLY A 44 11.06 8.76 -4.52
C GLY A 44 12.56 8.54 -4.26
N THR A 45 12.96 8.31 -3.01
CA THR A 45 14.35 8.02 -2.61
C THR A 45 14.66 6.53 -2.60
N GLY A 46 13.64 5.66 -2.69
CA GLY A 46 13.79 4.22 -2.73
C GLY A 46 14.19 3.57 -1.39
N ASP A 47 14.08 4.32 -0.29
CA ASP A 47 14.45 3.85 1.04
C ASP A 47 13.25 3.35 1.86
N LYS A 48 12.01 3.65 1.41
CA LYS A 48 10.77 3.23 2.04
C LYS A 48 9.81 2.57 1.06
N ILE A 49 9.12 1.55 1.54
CA ILE A 49 8.07 0.84 0.84
C ILE A 49 6.74 1.03 1.57
N TYR A 50 5.68 1.24 0.79
CA TYR A 50 4.31 1.45 1.27
C TYR A 50 3.39 0.42 0.64
N TRP A 51 2.32 0.02 1.34
CA TRP A 51 1.26 -0.85 0.81
C TRP A 51 -0.05 -0.63 1.54
N LEU A 52 -1.13 -1.10 0.93
CA LEU A 52 -2.45 -1.18 1.56
C LEU A 52 -2.67 -2.59 2.11
N ASN A 53 -3.23 -2.68 3.30
CA ASN A 53 -3.79 -3.89 3.91
C ASN A 53 -4.74 -3.43 5.01
N ASP A 54 -5.95 -3.07 4.63
CA ASP A 54 -6.94 -2.25 5.34
C ASP A 54 -6.39 -0.86 5.71
N ASP A 55 -5.29 -0.83 6.41
CA ASP A 55 -4.49 0.36 6.74
C ASP A 55 -3.53 0.73 5.60
N VAL A 56 -2.93 1.92 5.69
CA VAL A 56 -1.71 2.25 4.94
C VAL A 56 -0.50 1.88 5.79
N TRP A 57 0.37 1.07 5.25
CA TRP A 57 1.59 0.61 5.91
C TRP A 57 2.82 1.23 5.28
N GLU A 58 3.85 1.45 6.10
CA GLU A 58 5.17 1.95 5.70
C GLU A 58 6.27 1.12 6.37
N MET A 59 7.33 0.82 5.65
CA MET A 59 8.48 0.10 6.17
C MET A 59 9.75 0.55 5.46
N ASP A 60 10.88 0.59 6.16
CA ASP A 60 12.19 0.75 5.51
C ASP A 60 12.48 -0.45 4.61
N VAL A 61 13.05 -0.23 3.42
CA VAL A 61 13.42 -1.32 2.50
C VAL A 61 14.46 -2.26 3.10
N THR A 62 15.21 -1.79 4.11
CA THR A 62 16.21 -2.59 4.85
C THR A 62 15.67 -3.27 6.09
N ALA A 63 14.39 -3.08 6.42
CA ALA A 63 13.77 -3.67 7.62
C ALA A 63 13.82 -5.20 7.59
N ASP A 64 13.86 -5.80 8.78
CA ASP A 64 13.88 -7.25 8.97
C ASP A 64 12.50 -7.84 9.27
N LYS A 65 11.53 -7.02 9.63
CA LYS A 65 10.15 -7.43 9.93
C LYS A 65 9.14 -6.40 9.48
N VAL A 66 7.91 -6.83 9.23
CA VAL A 66 6.76 -5.95 9.03
C VAL A 66 6.52 -5.15 10.31
N PRO A 67 6.24 -3.84 10.23
CA PRO A 67 5.97 -3.02 11.40
C PRO A 67 4.70 -3.48 12.15
N ASP A 68 4.67 -3.22 13.45
CA ASP A 68 3.54 -3.59 14.32
C ASP A 68 2.42 -2.52 14.31
N THR A 69 2.72 -1.32 13.78
CA THR A 69 1.77 -0.20 13.68
C THR A 69 1.74 0.36 12.27
N PRO A 70 0.56 0.68 11.73
CA PRO A 70 0.44 1.23 10.39
C PRO A 70 0.95 2.69 10.32
N PHE A 71 1.23 3.13 9.11
CA PHE A 71 1.49 4.55 8.79
C PHE A 71 0.22 5.38 8.98
N LEU A 72 -0.90 4.99 8.35
CA LEU A 72 -2.22 5.56 8.59
C LEU A 72 -3.16 4.42 8.99
N PRO A 73 -3.71 4.46 10.22
CA PRO A 73 -4.64 3.45 10.67
C PRO A 73 -5.98 3.56 9.94
N TYR A 74 -6.64 2.43 9.76
CA TYR A 74 -8.00 2.36 9.22
C TYR A 74 -8.96 3.19 10.07
N ASN A 75 -9.73 4.03 9.42
CA ASN A 75 -10.69 4.93 10.05
C ASN A 75 -12.10 4.83 9.46
N GLY A 76 -12.42 3.73 8.80
CA GLY A 76 -13.67 3.54 8.06
C GLY A 76 -13.57 3.94 6.59
N THR A 77 -12.41 4.41 6.12
CA THR A 77 -12.17 4.79 4.73
C THR A 77 -11.82 3.54 3.92
N LEU A 78 -12.46 3.36 2.78
CA LEU A 78 -12.17 2.24 1.88
C LEU A 78 -11.00 2.61 0.97
N TYR A 79 -9.79 2.43 1.48
CA TYR A 79 -8.57 2.69 0.71
C TYR A 79 -8.47 1.74 -0.47
N TYR A 80 -8.45 2.29 -1.69
CA TYR A 80 -8.49 1.54 -2.94
C TYR A 80 -7.23 1.73 -3.79
N GLY A 81 -6.59 2.88 -3.72
CA GLY A 81 -5.36 3.19 -4.44
C GLY A 81 -4.37 3.95 -3.57
N LEU A 82 -3.09 3.77 -3.86
CA LEU A 82 -1.98 4.37 -3.11
C LEU A 82 -0.90 4.85 -4.07
N THR A 83 -0.35 6.02 -3.83
CA THR A 83 0.89 6.45 -4.46
C THR A 83 1.67 7.42 -3.58
N ILE A 84 2.96 7.48 -3.80
CA ILE A 84 3.88 8.35 -3.06
C ILE A 84 4.46 9.38 -4.02
N CYS A 85 4.35 10.65 -3.70
CA CYS A 85 4.97 11.70 -4.52
C CYS A 85 6.49 11.54 -4.53
N PRO A 86 7.12 11.32 -5.71
CA PRO A 86 8.56 11.06 -5.77
C PRO A 86 9.41 12.25 -5.35
N ARG A 87 8.85 13.46 -5.36
CA ARG A 87 9.57 14.72 -5.03
C ARG A 87 9.44 15.13 -3.57
N THR A 88 8.24 14.98 -2.99
CA THR A 88 7.95 15.47 -1.63
C THR A 88 7.84 14.35 -0.60
N GLY A 89 7.60 13.11 -1.03
CA GLY A 89 7.31 11.99 -0.16
C GLY A 89 5.89 11.98 0.40
N ASP A 90 5.02 12.90 -0.07
CA ASP A 90 3.62 12.92 0.35
C ASP A 90 2.90 11.67 -0.12
N VAL A 91 2.05 11.15 0.74
CA VAL A 91 1.27 9.94 0.53
C VAL A 91 -0.12 10.31 0.03
N TYR A 92 -0.49 9.81 -1.14
CA TYR A 92 -1.83 9.99 -1.72
C TYR A 92 -2.58 8.68 -1.64
N VAL A 93 -3.76 8.73 -1.04
CA VAL A 93 -4.62 7.56 -0.88
C VAL A 93 -5.96 7.83 -1.52
N ALA A 94 -6.41 6.90 -2.34
CA ALA A 94 -7.72 6.95 -2.96
C ALA A 94 -8.74 6.20 -2.11
N ASP A 95 -9.87 6.83 -1.87
CA ASP A 95 -11.06 6.25 -1.24
C ASP A 95 -12.14 6.06 -2.30
N ALA A 96 -12.56 4.82 -2.50
CA ALA A 96 -13.63 4.49 -3.44
C ALA A 96 -15.03 4.74 -2.86
N ILE A 97 -15.12 5.06 -1.57
CA ILE A 97 -16.35 5.29 -0.80
C ILE A 97 -17.28 4.09 -0.88
N ASP A 98 -18.20 4.03 -1.86
CA ASP A 98 -19.18 2.96 -2.04
C ASP A 98 -19.18 2.41 -3.49
N TYR A 99 -18.17 2.74 -4.29
CA TYR A 99 -18.01 2.35 -5.70
C TYR A 99 -19.07 2.91 -6.69
N VAL A 100 -20.01 3.73 -6.23
CA VAL A 100 -21.07 4.32 -7.08
C VAL A 100 -21.04 5.84 -7.14
N GLN A 101 -20.53 6.51 -6.13
CA GLN A 101 -20.33 7.94 -6.12
C GLN A 101 -18.87 8.34 -6.41
N GLN A 102 -18.62 9.64 -6.51
CA GLN A 102 -17.26 10.16 -6.71
C GLN A 102 -16.36 9.74 -5.54
N GLY A 103 -15.20 9.21 -5.86
CA GLY A 103 -14.17 8.90 -4.88
C GLY A 103 -13.49 10.16 -4.34
N MET A 104 -12.74 9.98 -3.27
CA MET A 104 -11.97 11.02 -2.61
C MET A 104 -10.49 10.68 -2.66
N ILE A 105 -9.65 11.68 -2.91
CA ILE A 105 -8.21 11.56 -2.68
C ILE A 105 -7.87 12.31 -1.41
N TYR A 106 -7.11 11.65 -0.55
CA TYR A 106 -6.48 12.25 0.63
C TYR A 106 -4.99 12.36 0.38
N ARG A 107 -4.42 13.52 0.69
CA ARG A 107 -2.99 13.79 0.66
C ARG A 107 -2.47 13.97 2.07
N TYR A 108 -1.55 13.12 2.47
CA TYR A 108 -0.88 13.21 3.76
C TYR A 108 0.60 13.56 3.58
N SER A 109 1.16 14.30 4.53
CA SER A 109 2.60 14.48 4.61
C SER A 109 3.29 13.17 5.01
N LYS A 110 4.60 13.10 4.80
CA LYS A 110 5.43 12.01 5.33
C LYS A 110 5.44 11.92 6.86
N GLU A 111 5.01 12.97 7.56
CA GLU A 111 4.78 13.04 9.01
C GLU A 111 3.35 12.64 9.42
N LYS A 112 2.55 12.09 8.50
CA LYS A 112 1.17 11.61 8.71
C LYS A 112 0.12 12.70 8.91
N GLU A 113 0.42 13.95 8.56
CA GLU A 113 -0.53 15.05 8.66
C GLU A 113 -1.36 15.14 7.38
N LEU A 114 -2.68 15.26 7.51
CA LEU A 114 -3.58 15.51 6.38
C LEU A 114 -3.33 16.91 5.85
N ILE A 115 -2.83 17.01 4.62
CA ILE A 115 -2.56 18.28 3.93
C ILE A 115 -3.79 18.76 3.17
N ASP A 116 -4.43 17.85 2.42
CA ASP A 116 -5.52 18.18 1.50
C ASP A 116 -6.40 16.97 1.21
N LYS A 117 -7.62 17.24 0.72
CA LYS A 117 -8.53 16.23 0.19
C LYS A 117 -9.40 16.81 -0.92
N PHE A 118 -9.66 16.02 -1.95
CA PHE A 118 -10.48 16.47 -3.09
C PHE A 118 -11.21 15.31 -3.76
N TYR A 119 -12.35 15.62 -4.37
CA TYR A 119 -13.14 14.66 -5.12
C TYR A 119 -12.51 14.36 -6.48
N VAL A 120 -12.69 13.14 -6.94
CA VAL A 120 -12.25 12.65 -8.25
C VAL A 120 -13.36 11.81 -8.90
N GLY A 121 -13.04 11.12 -9.99
CA GLY A 121 -13.98 10.19 -10.63
C GLY A 121 -14.37 9.01 -9.72
N ILE A 122 -15.31 8.20 -10.19
CA ILE A 122 -15.75 6.99 -9.50
C ILE A 122 -14.62 5.95 -9.54
N ILE A 123 -14.35 5.28 -8.42
CA ILE A 123 -13.33 4.23 -8.27
C ILE A 123 -11.95 4.68 -8.75
N PRO A 124 -11.32 5.66 -8.08
CA PRO A 124 -9.97 6.13 -8.45
C PRO A 124 -8.93 5.05 -8.13
N GLY A 125 -8.50 4.29 -9.14
CA GLY A 125 -7.65 3.11 -8.96
C GLY A 125 -6.19 3.29 -9.39
N ALA A 126 -5.81 4.43 -10.00
CA ALA A 126 -4.44 4.64 -10.45
C ALA A 126 -4.03 6.11 -10.39
N PHE A 127 -2.73 6.33 -10.21
CA PHE A 127 -2.10 7.64 -10.16
C PHE A 127 -0.99 7.73 -11.21
N CYS A 128 -0.74 8.95 -11.68
CA CYS A 128 0.36 9.24 -12.59
C CYS A 128 1.05 10.55 -12.16
N TRP A 129 2.36 10.53 -12.12
CA TRP A 129 3.19 11.70 -11.85
C TRP A 129 3.76 12.24 -13.16
N LYS A 130 3.73 13.57 -13.29
CA LYS A 130 4.27 14.30 -14.45
C LYS A 130 5.61 14.95 -14.12
#